data_e7b86663ca0e551cd733ae43baea77a4
#
_entry.id   e7b86663ca0e551cd733ae43baea77a4
#
_cell.length_a   1.000
_cell.length_b   1.000
_cell.length_c   1.000
_cell.angle_alpha   90.00
_cell.angle_beta   90.00
_cell.angle_gamma   90.00
#
_symmetry.space_group_name_H-M   'P 1'
#
loop_
_entity.id
_entity.type
_entity.pdbx_description
1 polymer ?
#
loop_
_entity_poly.entity_id
_entity_poly.type
_entity_poly.pdbx_seq_one_letter_code
_entity_poly.pdbx_strand_id
1 'polypeptide(L)'
;MRILLVEDDAVLRDVMVRSLADAGHRVDVSTNVEDADHLWRVQPFDAVLLDLNLPATASPTSGLASGLTALRQARARGDRTPVLVLTARGRTEERIAGLDAGADDYLGKPFDLAEVEARLRALVRRAKGTEDIVLLGQLKLDRKARRFSTTSGPLDLPAREFEVLWELMSPPGRTVSKRALSDKLSSFDESLGDNALEAFISRLRKKLQGTGASIRTLRGIGYLLEAEA
;
A
#
# COMPACT_ATOMS: atom_id res chain seq x y z
N MET A 1 3.42 6.24 8.43
CA MET A 1 3.23 4.87 8.92
C MET A 1 3.92 4.73 10.26
N ARG A 2 3.46 3.80 11.12
CA ARG A 2 4.20 3.39 12.31
C ARG A 2 4.93 2.08 12.02
N ILE A 3 6.23 2.06 12.16
CA ILE A 3 7.12 0.96 11.76
C ILE A 3 7.85 0.44 12.98
N LEU A 4 7.89 -0.88 13.17
CA LEU A 4 8.80 -1.53 14.11
C LEU A 4 10.07 -1.92 13.35
N LEU A 5 11.21 -1.38 13.77
CA LEU A 5 12.53 -1.75 13.26
C LEU A 5 13.24 -2.65 14.28
N VAL A 6 13.56 -3.87 13.86
CA VAL A 6 14.28 -4.86 14.68
C VAL A 6 15.66 -5.07 14.05
N GLU A 7 16.68 -4.43 14.64
CA GLU A 7 18.06 -4.39 14.11
C GLU A 7 19.03 -4.18 15.28
N ASP A 8 20.02 -5.04 15.43
CA ASP A 8 21.01 -4.95 16.49
C ASP A 8 22.22 -4.07 16.14
N ASP A 9 22.58 -3.99 14.85
CA ASP A 9 23.64 -3.08 14.39
C ASP A 9 23.26 -1.62 14.65
N ALA A 10 23.96 -0.98 15.58
CA ALA A 10 23.67 0.39 15.98
C ALA A 10 23.83 1.41 14.84
N VAL A 11 24.82 1.22 13.97
CA VAL A 11 25.10 2.15 12.86
C VAL A 11 23.99 2.06 11.81
N LEU A 12 23.67 0.84 11.38
CA LEU A 12 22.62 0.61 10.40
C LEU A 12 21.26 1.06 10.95
N ARG A 13 20.96 0.74 12.18
CA ARG A 13 19.73 1.15 12.87
C ARG A 13 19.55 2.66 12.89
N ASP A 14 20.59 3.41 13.30
CA ASP A 14 20.53 4.88 13.39
C ASP A 14 20.31 5.51 12.00
N VAL A 15 20.97 4.98 10.97
CA VAL A 15 20.81 5.44 9.59
C VAL A 15 19.39 5.17 9.10
N MET A 16 18.86 3.98 9.36
CA MET A 16 17.50 3.61 8.97
C MET A 16 16.44 4.44 9.69
N VAL A 17 16.59 4.64 11.01
CA VAL A 17 15.67 5.47 11.80
C VAL A 17 15.60 6.89 11.25
N ARG A 18 16.75 7.53 10.96
CA ARG A 18 16.79 8.87 10.37
C ARG A 18 16.09 8.91 9.01
N SER A 19 16.46 8.02 8.11
CA SER A 19 15.90 7.98 6.76
C SER A 19 14.38 7.78 6.78
N LEU A 20 13.88 6.87 7.61
CA LEU A 20 12.45 6.61 7.72
C LEU A 20 11.70 7.77 8.41
N ALA A 21 12.32 8.44 9.39
CA ALA A 21 11.75 9.62 10.03
C ALA A 21 11.69 10.81 9.06
N ASP A 22 12.72 11.03 8.24
CA ASP A 22 12.75 12.05 7.19
C ASP A 22 11.66 11.81 6.13
N ALA A 23 11.33 10.53 5.87
CA ALA A 23 10.20 10.14 5.02
C ALA A 23 8.83 10.28 5.72
N GLY A 24 8.76 10.81 6.94
CA GLY A 24 7.53 11.06 7.69
C GLY A 24 6.96 9.83 8.39
N HIS A 25 7.78 8.82 8.69
CA HIS A 25 7.36 7.64 9.42
C HIS A 25 7.72 7.76 10.92
N ARG A 26 6.90 7.13 11.76
CA ARG A 26 7.24 6.93 13.18
C ARG A 26 7.90 5.57 13.31
N VAL A 27 9.09 5.52 13.89
CA VAL A 27 9.87 4.29 14.05
C VAL A 27 10.01 3.97 15.52
N ASP A 28 9.55 2.79 15.91
CA ASP A 28 9.85 2.18 17.20
C ASP A 28 10.95 1.13 16.96
N VAL A 29 11.91 1.02 17.88
CA VAL A 29 13.12 0.22 17.69
C VAL A 29 13.20 -0.89 18.71
N SER A 30 13.64 -2.07 18.27
CA SER A 30 14.10 -3.16 19.13
C SER A 30 15.44 -3.70 18.64
N THR A 31 16.27 -4.19 19.55
CA THR A 31 17.60 -4.76 19.25
C THR A 31 17.66 -6.27 19.49
N ASN A 32 16.56 -6.86 19.95
CA ASN A 32 16.46 -8.29 20.25
C ASN A 32 15.04 -8.82 20.04
N VAL A 33 14.91 -10.12 20.06
CA VAL A 33 13.64 -10.81 19.74
C VAL A 33 12.59 -10.62 20.82
N GLU A 34 12.97 -10.64 22.07
CA GLU A 34 12.07 -10.57 23.21
C GLU A 34 11.38 -9.20 23.27
N ASP A 35 12.15 -8.12 23.14
CA ASP A 35 11.60 -6.76 23.10
C ASP A 35 10.77 -6.54 21.84
N ALA A 36 11.21 -7.10 20.68
CA ALA A 36 10.45 -7.03 19.45
C ALA A 36 9.09 -7.71 19.59
N ASP A 37 9.03 -8.93 20.13
CA ASP A 37 7.78 -9.66 20.34
C ASP A 37 6.88 -8.93 21.34
N HIS A 38 7.44 -8.35 22.40
CA HIS A 38 6.69 -7.54 23.36
C HIS A 38 6.06 -6.31 22.69
N LEU A 39 6.86 -5.49 21.98
CA LEU A 39 6.37 -4.31 21.29
C LEU A 39 5.32 -4.67 20.25
N TRP A 40 5.53 -5.73 19.49
CA TRP A 40 4.62 -6.20 18.45
C TRP A 40 3.26 -6.68 19.00
N ARG A 41 3.23 -7.15 20.25
CA ARG A 41 1.98 -7.54 20.93
C ARG A 41 1.21 -6.36 21.48
N VAL A 42 1.89 -5.38 22.06
CA VAL A 42 1.23 -4.31 22.82
C VAL A 42 0.88 -3.09 21.99
N GLN A 43 1.42 -2.99 20.77
CA GLN A 43 1.21 -1.82 19.92
C GLN A 43 0.91 -2.21 18.46
N PRO A 44 -0.02 -1.51 17.80
CA PRO A 44 -0.26 -1.71 16.37
C PRO A 44 0.84 -1.07 15.54
N PHE A 45 1.37 -1.80 14.57
CA PHE A 45 2.31 -1.33 13.55
C PHE A 45 1.71 -1.46 12.15
N ASP A 46 2.08 -0.54 11.26
CA ASP A 46 1.73 -0.63 9.84
C ASP A 46 2.63 -1.63 9.11
N ALA A 47 3.89 -1.77 9.54
CA ALA A 47 4.86 -2.72 9.02
C ALA A 47 5.96 -3.02 10.04
N VAL A 48 6.65 -4.14 9.84
CA VAL A 48 7.85 -4.53 10.60
C VAL A 48 9.01 -4.70 9.63
N LEU A 49 10.16 -4.10 9.96
CA LEU A 49 11.47 -4.36 9.38
C LEU A 49 12.21 -5.28 10.33
N LEU A 50 12.56 -6.47 9.85
CA LEU A 50 13.10 -7.52 10.71
C LEU A 50 14.44 -8.03 10.20
N ASP A 51 15.52 -7.79 10.94
CA ASP A 51 16.77 -8.52 10.70
C ASP A 51 16.63 -9.97 11.20
N LEU A 52 17.16 -10.90 10.43
CA LEU A 52 17.23 -12.31 10.84
C LEU A 52 18.42 -12.59 11.75
N ASN A 53 19.49 -11.82 11.64
CA ASN A 53 20.76 -12.05 12.34
C ASN A 53 20.80 -11.40 13.74
N LEU A 54 19.71 -11.45 14.48
CA LEU A 54 19.65 -10.89 15.82
C LEU A 54 20.35 -11.78 16.85
N PRO A 55 21.06 -11.19 17.84
CA PRO A 55 21.63 -11.96 18.91
C PRO A 55 20.55 -12.64 19.75
N ALA A 56 20.73 -13.92 20.04
CA ALA A 56 19.87 -14.63 20.98
C ALA A 56 20.23 -14.23 22.41
N THR A 57 19.29 -13.67 23.17
CA THR A 57 19.51 -13.26 24.56
C THR A 57 19.43 -14.44 25.53
N ALA A 58 18.72 -15.54 25.19
CA ALA A 58 18.38 -16.61 26.14
C ALA A 58 18.90 -18.02 25.78
N SER A 59 19.51 -18.27 24.61
CA SER A 59 20.07 -19.60 24.29
C SER A 59 21.09 -19.51 23.14
N PRO A 60 22.28 -20.12 23.29
CA PRO A 60 23.36 -20.02 22.30
C PRO A 60 23.20 -20.91 21.06
N THR A 61 22.06 -21.51 20.85
CA THR A 61 21.82 -22.42 19.74
C THR A 61 21.09 -21.75 18.60
N SER A 62 21.86 -21.20 17.68
CA SER A 62 21.55 -20.69 16.36
C SER A 62 21.05 -19.25 16.24
N GLY A 63 21.97 -18.33 15.88
CA GLY A 63 21.64 -16.92 15.56
C GLY A 63 20.64 -16.72 14.42
N LEU A 64 20.44 -17.70 13.56
CA LEU A 64 19.42 -17.71 12.51
C LEU A 64 18.01 -17.95 13.02
N ALA A 65 17.85 -18.52 14.22
CA ALA A 65 16.54 -18.88 14.77
C ALA A 65 15.77 -17.69 15.37
N SER A 66 16.46 -16.60 15.69
CA SER A 66 15.87 -15.57 16.55
C SER A 66 14.85 -14.67 15.81
N GLY A 67 15.20 -14.02 14.71
CA GLY A 67 14.28 -13.18 13.95
C GLY A 67 13.09 -13.98 13.37
N LEU A 68 13.35 -15.16 12.83
CA LEU A 68 12.30 -16.07 12.34
C LEU A 68 11.37 -16.56 13.46
N THR A 69 11.88 -16.67 14.69
CA THR A 69 11.05 -17.07 15.83
C THR A 69 10.02 -16.01 16.17
N ALA A 70 10.42 -14.73 16.22
CA ALA A 70 9.48 -13.63 16.44
C ALA A 70 8.40 -13.59 15.36
N LEU A 71 8.79 -13.76 14.09
CA LEU A 71 7.85 -13.80 12.98
C LEU A 71 6.85 -14.97 13.10
N ARG A 72 7.32 -16.18 13.36
CA ARG A 72 6.44 -17.36 13.56
C ARG A 72 5.49 -17.18 14.71
N GLN A 73 5.95 -16.60 15.82
CA GLN A 73 5.11 -16.31 16.97
C GLN A 73 4.03 -15.27 16.63
N ALA A 74 4.36 -14.21 15.92
CA ALA A 74 3.40 -13.22 15.44
C ALA A 74 2.35 -13.88 14.53
N ARG A 75 2.76 -14.67 13.56
CA ARG A 75 1.85 -15.38 12.65
C ARG A 75 0.98 -16.41 13.37
N ALA A 76 1.52 -17.13 14.35
CA ALA A 76 0.76 -18.09 15.17
C ALA A 76 -0.35 -17.40 16.00
N ARG A 77 -0.16 -16.13 16.37
CA ARG A 77 -1.18 -15.30 17.03
C ARG A 77 -2.23 -14.74 16.07
N GLY A 78 -2.10 -14.99 14.78
CA GLY A 78 -2.97 -14.44 13.75
C GLY A 78 -2.62 -13.01 13.33
N ASP A 79 -1.48 -12.47 13.78
CA ASP A 79 -0.99 -11.17 13.35
C ASP A 79 -0.63 -11.19 11.87
N ARG A 80 -1.15 -10.23 11.11
CA ARG A 80 -0.93 -10.10 9.67
C ARG A 80 -0.20 -8.81 9.29
N THR A 81 0.42 -8.14 10.26
CA THR A 81 1.27 -6.98 9.99
C THR A 81 2.31 -7.33 8.94
N PRO A 82 2.45 -6.53 7.87
CA PRO A 82 3.43 -6.78 6.83
C PRO A 82 4.86 -6.78 7.37
N VAL A 83 5.64 -7.78 6.96
CA VAL A 83 7.03 -7.95 7.39
C VAL A 83 7.96 -7.92 6.19
N LEU A 84 8.89 -6.96 6.18
CA LEU A 84 10.05 -6.93 5.30
C LEU A 84 11.26 -7.47 6.06
N VAL A 85 11.76 -8.61 5.63
CA VAL A 85 12.95 -9.22 6.21
C VAL A 85 14.21 -8.60 5.60
N LEU A 86 15.14 -8.20 6.46
CA LEU A 86 16.49 -7.76 6.09
C LEU A 86 17.45 -8.93 6.33
N THR A 87 18.22 -9.33 5.33
CA THR A 87 19.08 -10.50 5.44
C THR A 87 20.44 -10.27 4.80
N ALA A 88 21.50 -10.92 5.31
CA ALA A 88 22.78 -10.90 4.65
C ALA A 88 22.69 -11.64 3.29
N ARG A 89 23.36 -11.12 2.25
CA ARG A 89 23.36 -11.71 0.91
C ARG A 89 23.84 -13.16 0.94
N GLY A 90 23.07 -14.07 0.35
CA GLY A 90 23.63 -15.28 -0.26
C GLY A 90 23.07 -16.62 0.20
N ARG A 91 22.16 -16.70 1.17
CA ARG A 91 21.60 -18.02 1.54
C ARG A 91 20.15 -18.14 1.04
N THR A 92 20.00 -18.87 -0.09
CA THR A 92 18.68 -19.25 -0.60
C THR A 92 17.84 -19.95 0.47
N GLU A 93 18.50 -20.70 1.35
CA GLU A 93 17.88 -21.39 2.48
C GLU A 93 17.23 -20.43 3.49
N GLU A 94 17.87 -19.29 3.80
CA GLU A 94 17.31 -18.26 4.69
C GLU A 94 16.08 -17.60 4.08
N ARG A 95 16.07 -17.36 2.77
CA ARG A 95 14.93 -16.81 2.06
C ARG A 95 13.75 -17.79 2.06
N ILE A 96 14.01 -19.06 1.83
CA ILE A 96 12.98 -20.11 1.88
C ILE A 96 12.42 -20.22 3.31
N ALA A 97 13.28 -20.33 4.32
CA ALA A 97 12.86 -20.46 5.71
C ALA A 97 12.02 -19.27 6.19
N GLY A 98 12.32 -18.09 5.70
CA GLY A 98 11.56 -16.91 6.05
C GLY A 98 10.21 -16.81 5.30
N LEU A 99 10.14 -17.22 4.01
CA LEU A 99 8.86 -17.34 3.30
C LEU A 99 7.94 -18.32 4.02
N ASP A 100 8.49 -19.47 4.41
CA ASP A 100 7.76 -20.49 5.19
C ASP A 100 7.34 -19.98 6.58
N ALA A 101 8.10 -19.04 7.15
CA ALA A 101 7.76 -18.37 8.40
C ALA A 101 6.68 -17.29 8.25
N GLY A 102 6.32 -16.92 7.01
CA GLY A 102 5.25 -15.97 6.72
C GLY A 102 5.71 -14.52 6.53
N ALA A 103 6.96 -14.28 6.10
CA ALA A 103 7.40 -12.96 5.65
C ALA A 103 6.74 -12.56 4.32
N ASP A 104 6.51 -11.27 4.14
CA ASP A 104 5.81 -10.73 2.97
C ASP A 104 6.77 -10.26 1.86
N ASP A 105 8.02 -9.91 2.20
CA ASP A 105 9.09 -9.58 1.24
C ASP A 105 10.47 -9.68 1.90
N TYR A 106 11.54 -9.67 1.08
CA TYR A 106 12.94 -9.79 1.48
C TYR A 106 13.80 -8.76 0.81
N LEU A 107 14.79 -8.26 1.55
CA LEU A 107 15.81 -7.37 1.03
C LEU A 107 17.19 -7.78 1.54
N GLY A 108 18.11 -8.05 0.59
CA GLY A 108 19.48 -8.44 0.90
C GLY A 108 20.37 -7.27 1.30
N LYS A 109 21.12 -7.38 2.40
CA LYS A 109 22.19 -6.44 2.76
C LYS A 109 23.41 -6.62 1.84
N PRO A 110 24.08 -5.57 1.31
CA PRO A 110 23.75 -4.15 1.50
C PRO A 110 22.58 -3.72 0.59
N PHE A 111 21.76 -2.78 1.04
CA PHE A 111 20.60 -2.25 0.33
C PHE A 111 20.61 -0.72 0.28
N ASP A 112 19.83 -0.16 -0.63
CA ASP A 112 19.54 1.26 -0.68
C ASP A 112 18.34 1.57 0.24
N LEU A 113 18.43 2.65 1.02
CA LEU A 113 17.35 3.09 1.92
C LEU A 113 16.07 3.48 1.15
N ALA A 114 16.22 4.03 -0.05
CA ALA A 114 15.09 4.32 -0.93
C ALA A 114 14.36 3.03 -1.37
N GLU A 115 15.10 1.91 -1.55
CA GLU A 115 14.50 0.61 -1.84
C GLU A 115 13.72 0.08 -0.63
N VAL A 116 14.26 0.19 0.58
CA VAL A 116 13.55 -0.18 1.82
C VAL A 116 12.21 0.54 1.89
N GLU A 117 12.21 1.86 1.71
CA GLU A 117 11.00 2.68 1.78
C GLU A 117 9.99 2.33 0.68
N ALA A 118 10.45 2.11 -0.56
CA ALA A 118 9.59 1.72 -1.66
C ALA A 118 8.91 0.36 -1.41
N ARG A 119 9.65 -0.63 -0.89
CA ARG A 119 9.13 -1.95 -0.52
C ARG A 119 8.14 -1.87 0.65
N LEU A 120 8.45 -1.09 1.69
CA LEU A 120 7.53 -0.86 2.81
C LEU A 120 6.19 -0.28 2.35
N ARG A 121 6.22 0.76 1.51
CA ARG A 121 4.99 1.33 0.93
C ARG A 121 4.19 0.29 0.15
N ALA A 122 4.86 -0.54 -0.65
CA ALA A 122 4.22 -1.59 -1.44
C ALA A 122 3.61 -2.68 -0.56
N LEU A 123 4.30 -3.07 0.52
CA LEU A 123 3.83 -4.06 1.48
C LEU A 123 2.59 -3.59 2.24
N VAL A 124 2.66 -2.39 2.83
CA VAL A 124 1.53 -1.82 3.58
C VAL A 124 0.32 -1.61 2.67
N ARG A 125 0.54 -1.16 1.42
CA ARG A 125 -0.52 -1.04 0.43
C ARG A 125 -1.20 -2.38 0.16
N ARG A 126 -0.44 -3.46 -0.05
CA ARG A 126 -0.98 -4.81 -0.26
C ARG A 126 -1.75 -5.32 0.96
N ALA A 127 -1.22 -5.12 2.17
CA ALA A 127 -1.80 -5.62 3.42
C ALA A 127 -3.09 -4.89 3.81
N LYS A 128 -3.15 -3.58 3.57
CA LYS A 128 -4.35 -2.80 3.88
C LYS A 128 -5.55 -3.21 3.04
N GLY A 129 -5.36 -3.98 1.94
CA GLY A 129 -6.46 -4.55 1.12
C GLY A 129 -7.50 -3.52 0.64
N THR A 130 -7.55 -2.39 1.32
CA THR A 130 -8.45 -1.26 1.12
C THR A 130 -8.10 -0.43 -0.13
N GLU A 131 -6.89 -0.60 -0.68
CA GLU A 131 -6.53 0.09 -1.91
C GLU A 131 -7.03 -0.63 -3.17
N ASP A 132 -7.33 -1.94 -3.08
CA ASP A 132 -7.94 -2.65 -4.20
C ASP A 132 -9.44 -2.35 -4.31
N ILE A 133 -10.08 -2.00 -3.20
CA ILE A 133 -11.50 -1.65 -3.15
C ILE A 133 -11.66 -0.21 -2.67
N VAL A 134 -12.12 0.67 -3.54
CA VAL A 134 -12.49 2.05 -3.19
C VAL A 134 -13.99 2.18 -3.18
N LEU A 135 -14.55 2.72 -2.10
CA LEU A 135 -15.98 2.95 -1.93
C LEU A 135 -16.28 4.44 -1.90
N LEU A 136 -17.36 4.85 -2.57
CA LEU A 136 -17.92 6.19 -2.49
C LEU A 136 -19.44 6.09 -2.62
N GLY A 137 -20.17 6.28 -1.52
CA GLY A 137 -21.57 5.92 -1.46
C GLY A 137 -21.74 4.42 -1.75
N GLN A 138 -22.59 4.08 -2.73
CA GLN A 138 -22.76 2.71 -3.18
C GLN A 138 -21.87 2.33 -4.38
N LEU A 139 -21.09 3.29 -4.89
CA LEU A 139 -20.13 3.04 -5.96
C LEU A 139 -18.90 2.35 -5.39
N LYS A 140 -18.56 1.20 -5.95
CA LYS A 140 -17.39 0.39 -5.60
C LYS A 140 -16.46 0.28 -6.80
N LEU A 141 -15.20 0.61 -6.63
CA LEU A 141 -14.12 0.30 -7.56
C LEU A 141 -13.29 -0.85 -7.01
N ASP A 142 -13.23 -1.95 -7.71
CA ASP A 142 -12.23 -3.01 -7.51
C ASP A 142 -11.05 -2.74 -8.47
N ARG A 143 -9.96 -2.22 -7.92
CA ARG A 143 -8.76 -1.85 -8.70
C ARG A 143 -8.05 -3.06 -9.29
N LYS A 144 -8.02 -4.16 -8.54
CA LYS A 144 -7.37 -5.40 -8.98
C LYS A 144 -8.14 -6.05 -10.13
N ALA A 145 -9.46 -6.14 -10.00
CA ALA A 145 -10.32 -6.66 -11.06
C ALA A 145 -10.59 -5.63 -12.16
N ARG A 146 -10.14 -4.36 -12.03
CA ARG A 146 -10.46 -3.24 -12.92
C ARG A 146 -11.95 -3.14 -13.22
N ARG A 147 -12.79 -3.14 -12.18
CA ARG A 147 -14.25 -3.18 -12.30
C ARG A 147 -14.92 -2.17 -11.38
N PHE A 148 -15.90 -1.48 -11.92
CA PHE A 148 -16.88 -0.73 -11.15
C PHE A 148 -18.13 -1.55 -10.89
N SER A 149 -18.73 -1.39 -9.71
CA SER A 149 -20.00 -1.99 -9.35
C SER A 149 -20.77 -1.08 -8.38
N THR A 150 -22.05 -1.33 -8.25
CA THR A 150 -22.94 -0.73 -7.27
C THR A 150 -23.63 -1.84 -6.47
N THR A 151 -24.48 -1.49 -5.51
CA THR A 151 -25.34 -2.46 -4.81
C THR A 151 -26.27 -3.22 -5.76
N SER A 152 -26.59 -2.65 -6.93
CA SER A 152 -27.44 -3.27 -7.95
C SER A 152 -26.67 -4.21 -8.90
N GLY A 153 -25.33 -4.27 -8.81
CA GLY A 153 -24.50 -5.13 -9.64
C GLY A 153 -23.37 -4.40 -10.36
N PRO A 154 -22.73 -5.05 -11.34
CA PRO A 154 -21.66 -4.45 -12.13
C PRO A 154 -22.14 -3.19 -12.88
N LEU A 155 -21.29 -2.14 -12.89
CA LEU A 155 -21.54 -0.93 -13.66
C LEU A 155 -20.88 -1.08 -15.04
N ASP A 156 -21.69 -1.18 -16.09
CA ASP A 156 -21.19 -1.29 -17.47
C ASP A 156 -20.73 0.08 -17.97
N LEU A 157 -19.43 0.18 -18.26
CA LEU A 157 -18.76 1.40 -18.69
C LEU A 157 -17.95 1.11 -19.97
N PRO A 158 -18.21 1.85 -21.07
CA PRO A 158 -17.30 1.89 -22.21
C PRO A 158 -15.89 2.32 -21.77
N ALA A 159 -14.85 1.86 -22.45
CA ALA A 159 -13.46 2.03 -22.04
C ALA A 159 -13.10 3.48 -21.65
N ARG A 160 -13.54 4.47 -22.41
CA ARG A 160 -13.26 5.89 -22.14
C ARG A 160 -13.99 6.43 -20.90
N GLU A 161 -15.23 6.02 -20.69
CA GLU A 161 -15.98 6.37 -19.47
C GLU A 161 -15.36 5.70 -18.25
N PHE A 162 -14.87 4.47 -18.40
CA PHE A 162 -14.15 3.75 -17.37
C PHE A 162 -12.89 4.51 -16.95
N GLU A 163 -12.04 4.94 -17.89
CA GLU A 163 -10.79 5.66 -17.57
C GLU A 163 -11.06 7.03 -16.92
N VAL A 164 -12.07 7.77 -17.35
CA VAL A 164 -12.47 9.02 -16.69
C VAL A 164 -12.90 8.77 -15.24
N LEU A 165 -13.79 7.79 -15.02
CA LEU A 165 -14.26 7.46 -13.69
C LEU A 165 -13.14 6.89 -12.79
N TRP A 166 -12.23 6.09 -13.38
CA TRP A 166 -11.05 5.58 -12.71
C TRP A 166 -10.16 6.71 -12.18
N GLU A 167 -9.87 7.69 -13.01
CA GLU A 167 -9.01 8.83 -12.61
C GLU A 167 -9.68 9.67 -11.51
N LEU A 168 -11.00 9.88 -11.60
CA LEU A 168 -11.77 10.59 -10.58
C LEU A 168 -11.89 9.81 -9.25
N MET A 169 -11.82 8.49 -9.30
CA MET A 169 -11.91 7.59 -8.14
C MET A 169 -10.54 7.28 -7.51
N SER A 170 -9.42 7.82 -8.04
CA SER A 170 -8.06 7.43 -7.66
C SER A 170 -7.19 8.58 -7.10
N PRO A 171 -7.42 9.09 -5.89
CA PRO A 171 -8.48 8.82 -4.89
C PRO A 171 -9.73 9.68 -5.14
N PRO A 172 -10.92 9.28 -4.63
CA PRO A 172 -12.11 10.13 -4.66
C PRO A 172 -11.91 11.36 -3.77
N GLY A 173 -12.67 12.43 -4.04
CA GLY A 173 -12.53 13.70 -3.32
C GLY A 173 -11.36 14.59 -3.79
N ARG A 174 -10.56 14.12 -4.75
CA ARG A 174 -9.51 14.91 -5.40
C ARG A 174 -10.06 15.62 -6.64
N THR A 175 -9.70 16.88 -6.80
CA THR A 175 -9.98 17.61 -8.04
C THR A 175 -9.03 17.14 -9.14
N VAL A 176 -9.58 16.74 -10.29
CA VAL A 176 -8.82 16.36 -11.49
C VAL A 176 -9.03 17.40 -12.58
N SER A 177 -7.96 17.95 -13.11
CA SER A 177 -8.05 18.99 -14.13
C SER A 177 -8.58 18.42 -15.45
N LYS A 178 -9.25 19.28 -16.25
CA LYS A 178 -9.70 18.90 -17.60
C LYS A 178 -8.56 18.38 -18.46
N ARG A 179 -7.40 19.05 -18.37
CA ARG A 179 -6.20 18.67 -19.13
C ARG A 179 -5.73 17.26 -18.76
N ALA A 180 -5.63 16.94 -17.46
CA ALA A 180 -5.22 15.61 -17.02
C ALA A 180 -6.17 14.50 -17.50
N LEU A 181 -7.47 14.75 -17.52
CA LEU A 181 -8.44 13.80 -18.06
C LEU A 181 -8.33 13.68 -19.58
N SER A 182 -8.15 14.79 -20.30
CA SER A 182 -7.99 14.78 -21.76
C SER A 182 -6.69 14.06 -22.17
N ASP A 183 -5.57 14.30 -21.49
CA ASP A 183 -4.28 13.64 -21.76
C ASP A 183 -4.39 12.11 -21.61
N LYS A 184 -5.14 11.65 -20.60
CA LYS A 184 -5.42 10.21 -20.41
C LYS A 184 -6.26 9.62 -21.55
N LEU A 185 -7.22 10.36 -22.06
CA LEU A 185 -8.09 9.92 -23.13
C LEU A 185 -7.39 9.95 -24.51
N SER A 186 -6.46 10.86 -24.72
CA SER A 186 -5.69 11.02 -25.96
C SER A 186 -4.75 9.84 -26.23
N SER A 187 -4.35 9.10 -25.19
CA SER A 187 -3.52 7.90 -25.34
C SER A 187 -4.25 6.76 -26.08
N PHE A 188 -5.57 6.89 -26.33
CA PHE A 188 -6.39 5.86 -27.00
C PHE A 188 -6.77 6.22 -28.43
N ASP A 189 -6.65 7.50 -28.84
CA ASP A 189 -6.96 7.93 -30.22
C ASP A 189 -6.63 9.43 -30.43
N GLU A 190 -6.00 9.81 -31.53
CA GLU A 190 -5.54 11.18 -31.81
C GLU A 190 -6.65 12.19 -32.12
N SER A 191 -7.94 11.79 -32.14
CA SER A 191 -9.04 12.63 -32.63
C SER A 191 -10.16 12.90 -31.62
N LEU A 192 -9.84 13.17 -30.35
CA LEU A 192 -10.87 13.63 -29.42
C LEU A 192 -11.18 15.12 -29.63
N GLY A 193 -12.36 15.43 -30.15
CA GLY A 193 -12.85 16.80 -30.24
C GLY A 193 -12.97 17.47 -28.87
N ASP A 194 -12.86 18.79 -28.80
CA ASP A 194 -12.82 19.63 -27.59
C ASP A 194 -13.97 19.37 -26.58
N ASN A 195 -15.10 18.81 -27.03
CA ASN A 195 -16.29 18.57 -26.21
C ASN A 195 -16.49 17.09 -25.81
N ALA A 196 -15.55 16.20 -26.16
CA ALA A 196 -15.73 14.76 -25.92
C ALA A 196 -15.72 14.44 -24.40
N LEU A 197 -14.88 15.12 -23.63
CA LEU A 197 -14.80 14.93 -22.19
C LEU A 197 -16.11 15.32 -21.49
N GLU A 198 -16.72 16.43 -21.88
CA GLU A 198 -18.02 16.87 -21.34
C GLU A 198 -19.14 15.85 -21.63
N ALA A 199 -19.10 15.20 -22.79
CA ALA A 199 -20.04 14.16 -23.15
C ALA A 199 -19.85 12.90 -22.26
N PHE A 200 -18.59 12.50 -21.95
CA PHE A 200 -18.32 11.40 -21.02
C PHE A 200 -18.77 11.74 -19.61
N ILE A 201 -18.47 12.93 -19.12
CA ILE A 201 -18.93 13.41 -17.81
C ILE A 201 -20.46 13.41 -17.71
N SER A 202 -21.16 13.86 -18.76
CA SER A 202 -22.62 13.85 -18.80
C SER A 202 -23.21 12.44 -18.72
N ARG A 203 -22.61 11.47 -19.45
CA ARG A 203 -23.05 10.08 -19.41
C ARG A 203 -22.75 9.43 -18.07
N LEU A 204 -21.57 9.67 -17.52
CA LEU A 204 -21.20 9.19 -16.18
C LEU A 204 -22.16 9.70 -15.11
N ARG A 205 -22.52 11.00 -15.11
CA ARG A 205 -23.53 11.55 -14.20
C ARG A 205 -24.84 10.79 -14.23
N LYS A 206 -25.33 10.44 -15.44
CA LYS A 206 -26.55 9.65 -15.57
C LYS A 206 -26.39 8.24 -14.98
N LYS A 207 -25.26 7.59 -15.23
CA LYS A 207 -24.98 6.23 -14.70
C LYS A 207 -24.76 6.20 -13.19
N LEU A 208 -24.31 7.29 -12.60
CA LEU A 208 -24.07 7.40 -11.15
C LEU A 208 -25.33 7.83 -10.37
N GLN A 209 -26.44 8.16 -11.02
CA GLN A 209 -27.69 8.53 -10.32
C GLN A 209 -28.13 7.40 -9.37
N GLY A 210 -28.45 7.77 -8.13
CA GLY A 210 -28.90 6.83 -7.10
C GLY A 210 -27.77 6.00 -6.46
N THR A 211 -26.51 6.22 -6.82
CA THR A 211 -25.37 5.52 -6.20
C THR A 211 -24.83 6.24 -4.97
N GLY A 212 -25.31 7.45 -4.66
CA GLY A 212 -24.74 8.30 -3.60
C GLY A 212 -23.36 8.88 -3.97
N ALA A 213 -22.97 8.81 -5.25
CA ALA A 213 -21.75 9.43 -5.77
C ALA A 213 -22.10 10.42 -6.90
N SER A 214 -21.50 11.61 -6.87
CA SER A 214 -21.75 12.63 -7.88
C SER A 214 -20.47 13.26 -8.43
N ILE A 215 -20.51 13.67 -9.71
CA ILE A 215 -19.40 14.39 -10.35
C ILE A 215 -19.74 15.88 -10.36
N ARG A 216 -19.02 16.66 -9.56
CA ARG A 216 -19.13 18.12 -9.53
C ARG A 216 -18.16 18.76 -10.52
N THR A 217 -18.61 19.78 -11.25
CA THR A 217 -17.77 20.62 -12.08
C THR A 217 -17.25 21.81 -11.27
N LEU A 218 -15.94 21.95 -11.18
CA LEU A 218 -15.28 23.14 -10.65
C LEU A 218 -14.85 24.01 -11.84
N ARG A 219 -15.62 25.09 -12.08
CA ARG A 219 -15.41 25.96 -13.24
C ARG A 219 -13.97 26.47 -13.30
N GLY A 220 -13.33 26.38 -14.46
CA GLY A 220 -11.93 26.78 -14.67
C GLY A 220 -10.87 25.84 -14.09
N ILE A 221 -11.25 24.82 -13.29
CA ILE A 221 -10.31 23.93 -12.60
C ILE A 221 -10.44 22.50 -13.16
N GLY A 222 -11.62 21.88 -13.11
CA GLY A 222 -11.81 20.51 -13.52
C GLY A 222 -13.04 19.85 -12.92
N TYR A 223 -12.89 18.57 -12.57
CA TYR A 223 -13.97 17.75 -12.04
C TYR A 223 -13.57 17.11 -10.70
N LEU A 224 -14.53 16.87 -9.87
CA LEU A 224 -14.41 16.25 -8.56
C LEU A 224 -15.48 15.17 -8.43
N LEU A 225 -15.11 13.97 -8.04
CA LEU A 225 -16.04 12.92 -7.64
C LEU A 225 -16.18 12.92 -6.11
N GLU A 226 -17.38 13.09 -5.62
CA GLU A 226 -17.68 13.20 -4.18
C GLU A 226 -18.94 12.42 -3.81
N ALA A 227 -19.12 12.12 -2.51
CA ALA A 227 -20.37 11.57 -2.01
C ALA A 227 -21.48 12.61 -2.12
N GLU A 228 -22.69 12.18 -2.50
CA GLU A 228 -23.89 13.01 -2.38
C GLU A 228 -24.21 13.21 -0.89
N ALA A 229 -24.49 14.45 -0.53
CA ALA A 229 -24.86 14.82 0.83
C ALA A 229 -26.26 14.33 1.19
#